data_e360d0da753cf3718d49b715c1952a42
#
_entry.id   e360d0da753cf3718d49b715c1952a42
#
_cell.length_a   1.000
_cell.length_b   1.000
_cell.length_c   1.000
_cell.angle_alpha   90.00
_cell.angle_beta   90.00
_cell.angle_gamma   90.00
#
_symmetry.space_group_name_H-M   'P 1'
#
loop_
_entity.id
_entity.type
_entity.pdbx_description
1 polymer ?
#
loop_
_entity_poly.entity_id
_entity_poly.type
_entity_poly.pdbx_seq_one_letter_code
_entity_poly.pdbx_strand_id
1 'polypeptide(L)'
;ITRFARFAGLAGLPAVLPPFANAAWLSVVPEFNPFKYNSFPVNGARQSYRLTDALQSQIQRLARADQLGSLPPVLTFQSVIDFTVSTPAILTALYANLPDNGSEIVLFDVNRTLKFAPLLRPASYVAIDRLAPTEPATYRFTTIANANDDSEMTVERSIAPGQLQAAVRPLNLPYPPGIFSLSH
;
A
#
# COMPACT_ATOMS: atom_id res chain seq x y z
N ILE A 1 3.54 6.65 -3.38
CA ILE A 1 3.89 8.11 -3.28
C ILE A 1 3.20 8.82 -4.43
N THR A 2 2.51 9.93 -4.13
CA THR A 2 1.72 10.65 -5.12
C THR A 2 2.59 11.25 -6.22
N ARG A 3 2.09 11.27 -7.47
CA ARG A 3 2.78 11.87 -8.63
C ARG A 3 3.18 13.35 -8.40
N PHE A 4 2.48 14.02 -7.49
CA PHE A 4 2.77 15.42 -7.11
C PHE A 4 4.07 15.57 -6.32
N ALA A 5 4.57 14.54 -5.64
CA ALA A 5 5.79 14.61 -4.84
C ALA A 5 7.05 14.95 -5.69
N ARG A 6 7.01 14.69 -7.00
CA ARG A 6 8.09 15.11 -7.93
C ARG A 6 8.25 16.62 -8.01
N PHE A 7 7.17 17.38 -7.80
CA PHE A 7 7.16 18.84 -7.81
C PHE A 7 7.41 19.48 -6.45
N ALA A 8 7.53 18.66 -5.39
CA ALA A 8 7.72 19.16 -4.03
C ALA A 8 8.94 20.12 -3.92
N GLY A 9 10.00 19.84 -4.68
CA GLY A 9 11.16 20.72 -4.70
C GLY A 9 10.87 22.14 -5.20
N LEU A 10 9.95 22.29 -6.16
CA LEU A 10 9.52 23.61 -6.65
C LEU A 10 8.63 24.32 -5.64
N ALA A 11 7.74 23.58 -4.99
CA ALA A 11 6.85 24.12 -3.94
C ALA A 11 7.65 24.66 -2.74
N GLY A 12 8.82 24.09 -2.43
CA GLY A 12 9.69 24.53 -1.34
C GLY A 12 10.63 25.70 -1.69
N LEU A 13 10.77 26.07 -2.97
CA LEU A 13 11.68 27.16 -3.38
C LEU A 13 11.41 28.51 -2.66
N PRO A 14 10.16 28.92 -2.45
CA PRO A 14 9.89 30.17 -1.72
C PRO A 14 10.40 30.16 -0.28
N ALA A 15 10.58 28.99 0.34
CA ALA A 15 11.05 28.87 1.73
C ALA A 15 12.48 29.37 1.95
N VAL A 16 13.24 29.62 0.88
CA VAL A 16 14.58 30.27 0.94
C VAL A 16 14.46 31.72 1.46
N LEU A 17 13.29 32.34 1.27
CA LEU A 17 13.02 33.68 1.76
C LEU A 17 12.33 33.61 3.13
N PRO A 18 12.82 34.33 4.18
CA PRO A 18 12.26 34.24 5.52
C PRO A 18 10.74 34.41 5.65
N PRO A 19 10.07 35.30 4.89
CA PRO A 19 8.60 35.45 4.97
C PRO A 19 7.83 34.22 4.53
N PHE A 20 8.46 33.32 3.75
CA PHE A 20 7.84 32.12 3.17
C PHE A 20 8.39 30.83 3.77
N ALA A 21 8.99 30.86 4.96
CA ALA A 21 9.58 29.69 5.62
C ALA A 21 8.59 28.53 5.75
N ASN A 22 7.29 28.80 5.91
CA ASN A 22 6.25 27.77 5.97
C ASN A 22 6.12 26.95 4.67
N ALA A 23 6.58 27.46 3.53
CA ALA A 23 6.59 26.71 2.28
C ALA A 23 7.58 25.51 2.28
N ALA A 24 8.45 25.41 3.29
CA ALA A 24 9.27 24.23 3.53
C ALA A 24 8.47 23.00 3.99
N TRP A 25 7.20 23.17 4.37
CA TRP A 25 6.35 22.15 4.93
C TRP A 25 5.13 21.91 4.05
N LEU A 26 4.80 20.65 3.77
CA LEU A 26 3.56 20.24 3.12
C LEU A 26 2.38 20.32 4.09
N SER A 27 2.65 20.02 5.35
CA SER A 27 1.71 20.18 6.44
C SER A 27 2.48 20.51 7.71
N VAL A 28 1.92 21.43 8.50
CA VAL A 28 2.38 21.74 9.86
C VAL A 28 1.18 21.50 10.78
N VAL A 29 1.31 20.50 11.63
CA VAL A 29 0.27 20.15 12.60
C VAL A 29 0.87 20.12 14.00
N PRO A 30 0.06 20.42 15.04
CA PRO A 30 0.53 20.31 16.41
C PRO A 30 1.03 18.91 16.72
N GLU A 31 2.18 18.82 17.39
CA GLU A 31 2.78 17.56 17.81
C GLU A 31 2.21 17.20 19.21
N PHE A 32 1.27 16.26 19.22
CA PHE A 32 0.63 15.78 20.46
C PHE A 32 1.29 14.53 21.03
N ASN A 33 2.05 13.83 20.22
CA ASN A 33 2.65 12.56 20.59
C ASN A 33 4.17 12.66 20.48
N PRO A 34 4.92 12.48 21.58
CA PRO A 34 6.38 12.56 21.56
C PRO A 34 7.05 11.47 20.70
N PHE A 35 6.30 10.43 20.31
CA PHE A 35 6.81 9.32 19.53
C PHE A 35 6.41 9.40 18.04
N LYS A 36 5.60 10.39 17.66
CA LYS A 36 5.13 10.53 16.27
C LYS A 36 5.30 11.97 15.80
N TYR A 37 6.08 12.14 14.75
CA TYR A 37 6.23 13.41 14.08
C TYR A 37 5.12 13.59 13.02
N ASN A 38 4.23 14.55 13.24
CA ASN A 38 3.04 14.73 12.40
C ASN A 38 3.26 15.73 11.27
N SER A 39 4.19 16.67 11.43
CA SER A 39 4.52 17.65 10.38
C SER A 39 5.37 17.00 9.29
N PHE A 40 5.07 17.29 8.02
CA PHE A 40 5.73 16.65 6.90
C PHE A 40 6.51 17.67 6.04
N PRO A 41 7.85 17.64 6.03
CA PRO A 41 8.65 18.58 5.28
C PRO A 41 8.62 18.29 3.77
N VAL A 42 8.62 19.33 2.95
CA VAL A 42 8.68 19.25 1.48
C VAL A 42 9.91 18.47 1.02
N ASN A 43 11.05 18.67 1.68
CA ASN A 43 12.26 17.94 1.35
C ASN A 43 12.16 16.44 1.65
N GLY A 44 11.46 16.05 2.71
CA GLY A 44 11.14 14.65 3.01
C GLY A 44 10.34 14.00 1.88
N ALA A 45 9.29 14.66 1.40
CA ALA A 45 8.52 14.21 0.23
C ALA A 45 9.39 14.04 -1.01
N ARG A 46 10.25 15.03 -1.27
CA ARG A 46 11.17 15.00 -2.43
C ARG A 46 12.17 13.85 -2.35
N GLN A 47 12.78 13.62 -1.19
CA GLN A 47 13.75 12.53 -1.00
C GLN A 47 13.07 11.15 -1.12
N SER A 48 11.90 10.99 -0.50
CA SER A 48 11.10 9.76 -0.62
C SER A 48 10.72 9.48 -2.07
N TYR A 49 10.29 10.51 -2.82
CA TYR A 49 9.99 10.37 -4.24
C TYR A 49 11.23 9.92 -5.03
N ARG A 50 12.37 10.59 -4.85
CA ARG A 50 13.61 10.25 -5.56
C ARG A 50 14.09 8.83 -5.28
N LEU A 51 14.03 8.41 -4.01
CA LEU A 51 14.39 7.05 -3.63
C LEU A 51 13.46 6.03 -4.30
N THR A 52 12.15 6.27 -4.26
CA THR A 52 11.17 5.38 -4.88
C THR A 52 11.35 5.31 -6.40
N ASP A 53 11.59 6.45 -7.05
CA ASP A 53 11.82 6.52 -8.50
C ASP A 53 13.11 5.79 -8.91
N ALA A 54 14.20 5.99 -8.16
CA ALA A 54 15.45 5.29 -8.38
C ALA A 54 15.31 3.77 -8.19
N LEU A 55 14.64 3.35 -7.10
CA LEU A 55 14.37 1.94 -6.84
C LEU A 55 13.52 1.32 -7.96
N GLN A 56 12.46 2.00 -8.38
CA GLN A 56 11.59 1.54 -9.45
C GLN A 56 12.35 1.39 -10.77
N SER A 57 13.17 2.38 -11.12
CA SER A 57 14.02 2.34 -12.31
C SER A 57 15.03 1.19 -12.26
N GLN A 58 15.58 0.89 -11.08
CA GLN A 58 16.50 -0.22 -10.87
C GLN A 58 15.79 -1.57 -11.05
N ILE A 59 14.61 -1.75 -10.42
CA ILE A 59 13.81 -2.98 -10.54
C ILE A 59 13.48 -3.25 -12.01
N GLN A 60 12.96 -2.24 -12.73
CA GLN A 60 12.62 -2.39 -14.14
C GLN A 60 13.83 -2.73 -15.02
N ARG A 61 15.00 -2.15 -14.72
CA ARG A 61 16.23 -2.43 -15.44
C ARG A 61 16.69 -3.87 -15.23
N LEU A 62 16.69 -4.34 -13.98
CA LEU A 62 17.06 -5.70 -13.62
C LEU A 62 16.05 -6.73 -14.16
N ALA A 63 14.75 -6.40 -14.13
CA ALA A 63 13.72 -7.27 -14.71
C ALA A 63 13.92 -7.46 -16.22
N ARG A 64 14.19 -6.37 -16.96
CA ARG A 64 14.48 -6.46 -18.41
C ARG A 64 15.74 -7.23 -18.75
N ALA A 65 16.70 -7.24 -17.83
CA ALA A 65 17.96 -7.98 -17.96
C ALA A 65 17.88 -9.43 -17.43
N ASP A 66 16.71 -9.88 -16.96
CA ASP A 66 16.51 -11.18 -16.30
C ASP A 66 17.46 -11.42 -15.11
N GLN A 67 17.72 -10.36 -14.35
CA GLN A 67 18.69 -10.36 -13.23
C GLN A 67 18.03 -10.31 -11.86
N LEU A 68 16.71 -10.48 -11.78
CA LEU A 68 16.00 -10.50 -10.49
C LEU A 68 16.00 -11.87 -9.81
N GLY A 69 16.56 -12.92 -10.45
CA GLY A 69 16.56 -14.28 -9.92
C GLY A 69 17.27 -14.45 -8.56
N SER A 70 18.21 -13.55 -8.23
CA SER A 70 18.90 -13.53 -6.94
C SER A 70 18.20 -12.69 -5.86
N LEU A 71 17.08 -12.04 -6.19
CA LEU A 71 16.34 -11.24 -5.22
C LEU A 71 15.70 -12.16 -4.17
N PRO A 72 15.88 -11.90 -2.87
CA PRO A 72 15.20 -12.67 -1.84
C PRO A 72 13.68 -12.49 -1.93
N PRO A 73 12.89 -13.45 -1.42
CA PRO A 73 11.44 -13.30 -1.33
C PRO A 73 11.03 -12.02 -0.62
N VAL A 74 10.04 -11.34 -1.17
CA VAL A 74 9.47 -10.11 -0.60
C VAL A 74 8.13 -10.43 0.03
N LEU A 75 7.98 -10.14 1.33
CA LEU A 75 6.71 -10.23 2.04
C LEU A 75 6.21 -8.82 2.34
N THR A 76 5.02 -8.50 1.84
CA THR A 76 4.38 -7.20 2.06
C THR A 76 3.06 -7.37 2.81
N PHE A 77 2.88 -6.60 3.88
CA PHE A 77 1.60 -6.43 4.56
C PHE A 77 1.05 -5.04 4.24
N GLN A 78 -0.19 -4.98 3.74
CA GLN A 78 -0.78 -3.73 3.28
C GLN A 78 -2.27 -3.67 3.60
N SER A 79 -2.74 -2.51 4.05
CA SER A 79 -4.19 -2.24 4.12
C SER A 79 -4.73 -1.89 2.72
N VAL A 80 -5.86 -2.46 2.34
CA VAL A 80 -6.51 -2.17 1.06
C VAL A 80 -6.88 -0.69 0.93
N ILE A 81 -7.20 -0.05 2.04
CA ILE A 81 -7.63 1.35 2.10
C ILE A 81 -6.50 2.31 2.53
N ASP A 82 -5.25 1.91 2.38
CA ASP A 82 -4.11 2.80 2.62
C ASP A 82 -4.12 3.96 1.62
N PHE A 83 -4.27 5.17 2.13
CA PHE A 83 -4.24 6.40 1.33
C PHE A 83 -2.83 6.95 1.13
N THR A 84 -1.86 6.48 1.91
CA THR A 84 -0.47 6.96 1.86
C THR A 84 0.34 6.16 0.85
N VAL A 85 0.18 4.85 0.87
CA VAL A 85 0.88 3.93 -0.02
C VAL A 85 -0.14 3.24 -0.93
N SER A 86 0.00 3.44 -2.22
CA SER A 86 -0.94 2.90 -3.21
C SER A 86 -0.74 1.40 -3.40
N THR A 87 -1.69 0.59 -2.95
CA THR A 87 -1.70 -0.86 -3.16
C THR A 87 -1.60 -1.25 -4.66
N PRO A 88 -2.37 -0.61 -5.59
CA PRO A 88 -2.19 -0.89 -7.01
C PRO A 88 -0.77 -0.60 -7.51
N ALA A 89 -0.11 0.43 -6.98
CA ALA A 89 1.27 0.73 -7.37
C ALA A 89 2.27 -0.32 -6.85
N ILE A 90 2.06 -0.88 -5.65
CA ILE A 90 2.87 -1.99 -5.14
C ILE A 90 2.75 -3.18 -6.10
N LEU A 91 1.53 -3.55 -6.47
CA LEU A 91 1.29 -4.69 -7.35
C LEU A 91 1.92 -4.49 -8.74
N THR A 92 1.67 -3.34 -9.38
CA THR A 92 2.12 -3.09 -10.76
C THR A 92 3.59 -2.71 -10.87
N ALA A 93 4.13 -2.03 -9.85
CA ALA A 93 5.48 -1.49 -9.91
C ALA A 93 6.53 -2.43 -9.28
N LEU A 94 6.15 -3.25 -8.31
CA LEU A 94 7.04 -4.21 -7.66
C LEU A 94 6.66 -5.65 -8.03
N TYR A 95 5.50 -6.13 -7.58
CA TYR A 95 5.14 -7.55 -7.69
C TYR A 95 5.06 -8.07 -9.12
N ALA A 96 4.57 -7.27 -10.07
CA ALA A 96 4.53 -7.64 -11.49
C ALA A 96 5.92 -7.85 -12.11
N ASN A 97 6.98 -7.43 -11.45
CA ASN A 97 8.36 -7.60 -11.92
C ASN A 97 9.12 -8.68 -11.14
N LEU A 98 8.57 -9.25 -10.05
CA LEU A 98 9.26 -10.24 -9.24
C LEU A 98 9.26 -11.61 -9.94
N PRO A 99 10.36 -12.37 -9.83
CA PRO A 99 10.39 -13.76 -10.24
C PRO A 99 9.53 -14.64 -9.31
N ASP A 100 9.28 -15.87 -9.70
CA ASP A 100 8.70 -16.89 -8.81
C ASP A 100 9.76 -17.34 -7.80
N ASN A 101 9.87 -16.59 -6.71
CA ASN A 101 10.86 -16.79 -5.65
C ASN A 101 10.23 -16.95 -4.26
N GLY A 102 8.92 -17.19 -4.20
CA GLY A 102 8.18 -17.29 -2.95
C GLY A 102 7.72 -15.95 -2.36
N SER A 103 7.75 -14.86 -3.15
CA SER A 103 7.22 -13.56 -2.71
C SER A 103 5.71 -13.62 -2.45
N GLU A 104 5.25 -12.84 -1.47
CA GLU A 104 3.84 -12.79 -1.07
C GLU A 104 3.41 -11.37 -0.71
N ILE A 105 2.20 -11.00 -1.14
CA ILE A 105 1.52 -9.82 -0.64
C ILE A 105 0.28 -10.23 0.16
N VAL A 106 0.17 -9.72 1.39
CA VAL A 106 -0.96 -9.93 2.29
C VAL A 106 -1.72 -8.62 2.42
N LEU A 107 -2.95 -8.61 1.94
CA LEU A 107 -3.86 -7.47 1.99
C LEU A 107 -4.87 -7.64 3.11
N PHE A 108 -5.03 -6.60 3.92
CA PHE A 108 -6.03 -6.56 4.98
C PHE A 108 -7.25 -5.75 4.53
N ASP A 109 -8.40 -6.40 4.56
CA ASP A 109 -9.71 -5.82 4.24
C ASP A 109 -10.75 -6.22 5.29
N VAL A 110 -10.46 -5.92 6.54
CA VAL A 110 -11.31 -6.30 7.68
C VAL A 110 -12.25 -5.17 8.07
N ASN A 111 -13.47 -5.54 8.50
CA ASN A 111 -14.53 -4.64 8.97
C ASN A 111 -14.95 -3.54 7.96
N ARG A 112 -14.75 -3.77 6.67
CA ARG A 112 -15.06 -2.79 5.62
C ARG A 112 -16.53 -2.40 5.57
N THR A 113 -17.42 -3.32 5.87
CA THR A 113 -18.86 -3.16 5.68
C THR A 113 -19.64 -2.85 6.96
N LEU A 114 -19.05 -3.12 8.14
CA LEU A 114 -19.80 -3.22 9.40
C LEU A 114 -20.38 -1.92 9.89
N LYS A 115 -20.13 -0.78 9.83
CA LYS A 115 -20.85 0.41 10.39
C LYS A 115 -20.65 1.71 9.61
N PHE A 116 -19.60 1.81 8.83
CA PHE A 116 -19.22 3.02 8.13
C PHE A 116 -19.35 2.92 6.62
N ALA A 117 -19.93 1.81 6.13
CA ALA A 117 -20.19 1.62 4.71
C ALA A 117 -20.79 2.85 4.01
N PRO A 118 -21.78 3.57 4.60
CA PRO A 118 -22.32 4.79 4.00
C PRO A 118 -21.34 5.96 3.94
N LEU A 119 -20.31 5.96 4.77
CA LEU A 119 -19.31 7.03 4.86
C LEU A 119 -18.03 6.72 4.06
N LEU A 120 -17.84 5.46 3.66
CA LEU A 120 -16.72 5.08 2.80
C LEU A 120 -17.03 5.50 1.35
N ARG A 121 -16.05 6.09 0.70
CA ARG A 121 -16.20 6.43 -0.72
C ARG A 121 -16.46 5.16 -1.54
N PRO A 122 -17.37 5.18 -2.53
CA PRO A 122 -17.67 4.02 -3.36
C PRO A 122 -16.43 3.34 -3.97
N ALA A 123 -15.36 4.10 -4.23
CA ALA A 123 -14.09 3.58 -4.73
C ALA A 123 -13.41 2.57 -3.79
N SER A 124 -13.71 2.60 -2.49
CA SER A 124 -13.14 1.67 -1.52
C SER A 124 -13.77 0.27 -1.59
N TYR A 125 -15.04 0.18 -2.02
CA TYR A 125 -15.75 -1.11 -2.13
C TYR A 125 -15.29 -1.98 -3.30
N VAL A 126 -14.77 -1.37 -4.34
CA VAL A 126 -14.38 -2.06 -5.59
C VAL A 126 -12.92 -2.50 -5.56
N ALA A 127 -12.19 -2.20 -4.47
CA ALA A 127 -10.74 -2.28 -4.50
C ALA A 127 -10.20 -3.70 -4.62
N ILE A 128 -10.71 -4.67 -3.83
CA ILE A 128 -10.13 -6.03 -3.80
C ILE A 128 -10.37 -6.76 -5.11
N ASP A 129 -11.58 -6.73 -5.65
CA ASP A 129 -11.91 -7.46 -6.89
C ASP A 129 -11.07 -6.97 -8.08
N ARG A 130 -10.64 -5.70 -8.01
CA ARG A 130 -9.74 -5.10 -9.02
C ARG A 130 -8.26 -5.30 -8.72
N LEU A 131 -7.90 -5.72 -7.51
CA LEU A 131 -6.51 -5.93 -7.11
C LEU A 131 -6.09 -7.38 -7.29
N ALA A 132 -7.05 -8.33 -7.25
CA ALA A 132 -6.76 -9.73 -7.49
C ALA A 132 -6.17 -9.94 -8.89
N PRO A 133 -5.17 -10.81 -9.03
CA PRO A 133 -4.60 -11.14 -10.32
C PRO A 133 -5.67 -11.68 -11.28
N THR A 134 -5.75 -11.12 -12.48
CA THR A 134 -6.60 -11.59 -13.57
C THR A 134 -5.87 -12.59 -14.49
N GLU A 135 -4.55 -12.69 -14.33
CA GLU A 135 -3.65 -13.63 -15.01
C GLU A 135 -2.78 -14.32 -13.96
N PRO A 136 -2.24 -15.53 -14.26
CA PRO A 136 -1.34 -16.22 -13.35
C PRO A 136 -0.15 -15.34 -12.96
N ALA A 137 0.01 -15.09 -11.68
CA ALA A 137 1.08 -14.26 -11.12
C ALA A 137 2.25 -15.12 -10.63
N THR A 138 3.44 -14.52 -10.52
CA THR A 138 4.65 -15.15 -9.98
C THR A 138 4.73 -15.11 -8.46
N TYR A 139 3.78 -14.49 -7.80
CA TYR A 139 3.74 -14.28 -6.36
C TYR A 139 2.43 -14.78 -5.76
N ARG A 140 2.45 -15.06 -4.46
CA ARG A 140 1.23 -15.38 -3.71
C ARG A 140 0.46 -14.09 -3.39
N PHE A 141 -0.82 -14.10 -3.72
CA PHE A 141 -1.74 -13.02 -3.39
C PHE A 141 -2.69 -13.48 -2.29
N THR A 142 -2.56 -12.91 -1.11
CA THR A 142 -3.35 -13.29 0.07
C THR A 142 -4.20 -12.11 0.52
N THR A 143 -5.45 -12.38 0.86
CA THR A 143 -6.36 -11.40 1.44
C THR A 143 -6.88 -11.92 2.77
N ILE A 144 -6.81 -11.09 3.80
CA ILE A 144 -7.46 -11.32 5.10
C ILE A 144 -8.65 -10.40 5.19
N ALA A 145 -9.84 -10.98 5.28
CA ALA A 145 -11.11 -10.25 5.28
C ALA A 145 -12.11 -10.92 6.22
N ASN A 146 -13.24 -10.25 6.48
CA ASN A 146 -14.37 -10.90 7.14
C ASN A 146 -14.93 -12.03 6.27
N ALA A 147 -15.46 -13.06 6.89
CA ALA A 147 -16.02 -14.21 6.18
C ALA A 147 -17.18 -13.80 5.25
N ASN A 148 -17.99 -12.86 5.71
CA ASN A 148 -19.04 -12.16 4.98
C ASN A 148 -19.30 -10.81 5.65
N ASP A 149 -20.22 -10.03 5.07
CA ASP A 149 -20.50 -8.65 5.50
C ASP A 149 -21.07 -8.54 6.92
N ASP A 150 -21.70 -9.60 7.43
CA ASP A 150 -22.34 -9.65 8.74
C ASP A 150 -21.49 -10.40 9.79
N SER A 151 -20.33 -10.91 9.42
CA SER A 151 -19.48 -11.74 10.29
C SER A 151 -18.28 -10.98 10.83
N GLU A 152 -18.05 -11.12 12.13
CA GLU A 152 -16.80 -10.70 12.76
C GLU A 152 -15.65 -11.70 12.52
N MET A 153 -15.97 -12.93 12.15
CA MET A 153 -14.97 -13.97 11.90
C MET A 153 -14.21 -13.67 10.61
N THR A 154 -12.90 -13.92 10.64
CA THR A 154 -12.02 -13.66 9.50
C THR A 154 -11.67 -14.92 8.73
N VAL A 155 -11.45 -14.74 7.45
CA VAL A 155 -10.95 -15.75 6.52
C VAL A 155 -9.72 -15.24 5.78
N GLU A 156 -8.85 -16.16 5.46
CA GLU A 156 -7.79 -15.98 4.49
C GLU A 156 -8.27 -16.48 3.13
N ARG A 157 -8.08 -15.66 2.10
CA ARG A 157 -8.23 -16.07 0.70
C ARG A 157 -6.86 -15.94 0.03
N SER A 158 -6.29 -17.05 -0.41
CA SER A 158 -4.94 -17.08 -0.96
C SER A 158 -4.95 -17.66 -2.38
N ILE A 159 -4.38 -16.92 -3.33
CA ILE A 159 -4.11 -17.34 -4.70
C ILE A 159 -2.62 -17.68 -4.77
N ALA A 160 -2.30 -18.95 -5.04
CA ALA A 160 -0.92 -19.39 -5.17
C ALA A 160 -0.28 -18.91 -6.49
N PRO A 161 1.05 -18.81 -6.58
CA PRO A 161 1.73 -18.54 -7.84
C PRO A 161 1.25 -19.47 -8.96
N GLY A 162 1.06 -18.93 -10.14
CA GLY A 162 0.58 -19.66 -11.30
C GLY A 162 -0.91 -20.06 -11.29
N GLN A 163 -1.65 -19.72 -10.24
CA GLN A 163 -3.07 -20.04 -10.09
C GLN A 163 -3.93 -18.80 -10.24
N LEU A 164 -5.25 -19.01 -10.47
CA LEU A 164 -6.28 -17.95 -10.47
C LEU A 164 -7.37 -18.19 -9.43
N GLN A 165 -7.48 -19.42 -8.94
CA GLN A 165 -8.47 -19.77 -7.94
C GLN A 165 -7.92 -19.54 -6.54
N ALA A 166 -8.72 -18.84 -5.72
CA ALA A 166 -8.39 -18.63 -4.32
C ALA A 166 -8.76 -19.87 -3.48
N ALA A 167 -7.81 -20.34 -2.68
CA ALA A 167 -8.11 -21.20 -1.55
C ALA A 167 -8.63 -20.34 -0.39
N VAL A 168 -9.66 -20.81 0.32
CA VAL A 168 -10.28 -20.10 1.44
C VAL A 168 -10.03 -20.91 2.72
N ARG A 169 -9.51 -20.25 3.74
CA ARG A 169 -9.21 -20.85 5.05
C ARG A 169 -9.77 -19.97 6.17
N PRO A 170 -10.63 -20.50 7.05
CA PRO A 170 -11.02 -19.80 8.27
C PRO A 170 -9.81 -19.59 9.19
N LEU A 171 -9.69 -18.39 9.75
CA LEU A 171 -8.58 -18.08 10.66
C LEU A 171 -8.95 -18.30 12.14
N ASN A 172 -10.21 -18.52 12.46
CA ASN A 172 -10.73 -18.62 13.84
C ASN A 172 -10.39 -17.40 14.71
N LEU A 173 -10.22 -16.26 14.08
CA LEU A 173 -9.93 -14.98 14.72
C LEU A 173 -11.09 -14.04 14.48
N PRO A 174 -11.81 -13.60 15.53
CA PRO A 174 -12.77 -12.53 15.39
C PRO A 174 -12.04 -11.19 15.28
N TYR A 175 -12.54 -10.32 14.42
CA TYR A 175 -12.14 -8.92 14.38
C TYR A 175 -13.18 -8.10 15.13
N PRO A 176 -12.84 -7.47 16.26
CA PRO A 176 -13.83 -6.73 17.04
C PRO A 176 -14.46 -5.61 16.23
N PRO A 177 -15.78 -5.35 16.40
CA PRO A 177 -16.43 -4.21 15.80
C PRO A 177 -15.72 -2.89 16.18
N GLY A 178 -15.46 -2.05 15.20
CA GLY A 178 -14.79 -0.77 15.43
C GLY A 178 -13.27 -0.79 15.23
N ILE A 179 -12.66 -1.94 14.98
CA ILE A 179 -11.29 -2.04 14.48
C ILE A 179 -11.34 -2.12 12.95
N PHE A 180 -10.63 -1.21 12.28
CA PHE A 180 -10.62 -1.12 10.83
C PHE A 180 -9.18 -1.25 10.32
N SER A 181 -9.02 -1.81 9.12
CA SER A 181 -7.73 -1.85 8.42
C SER A 181 -7.42 -0.47 7.81
N LEU A 182 -7.44 0.56 8.63
CA LEU A 182 -7.05 1.90 8.23
C LEU A 182 -5.53 2.06 8.35
N SER A 183 -4.94 2.72 7.37
CA SER A 183 -3.63 3.32 7.54
C SER A 183 -3.78 4.82 7.79
N HIS A 184 -2.94 5.34 8.58
CA HIS A 184 -2.78 6.77 8.84
C HIS A 184 -1.44 7.25 8.31
#